data_abe8fe76ee1c7c3052443da3a00173fc
#
_entry.id   abe8fe76ee1c7c3052443da3a00173fc
#
_cell.length_a   1.000
_cell.length_b   1.000
_cell.length_c   1.000
_cell.angle_alpha   90.00
_cell.angle_beta   90.00
_cell.angle_gamma   90.00
#
_symmetry.space_group_name_H-M   'P 1'
#
loop_
_entity.id
_entity.type
_entity.pdbx_description
1 polymer ?
#
loop_
_entity_poly.entity_id
_entity_poly.type
_entity_poly.pdbx_seq_one_letter_code
_entity_poly.pdbx_strand_id
1 'polypeptide(L)'
;MATATQIVQQAYEAFGKNDMEAMGKLIAENVDWEFVGHSKLAYSGRRSTRAEALQFFADVPKSDVIHAFEPREFIEAGEHLTVLGWEDTTALDTGKRFQSEWSHVFTVKDGLVTRWRGFYNTAARHEA
;
A
#
# COMPACT_ATOMS: atom_id res chain seq x y z
N MET A 1 -24.38 1.76 -0.44
CA MET A 1 -23.06 2.36 -0.13
C MET A 1 -22.02 1.24 -0.08
N ALA A 2 -20.85 1.46 -0.66
CA ALA A 2 -19.80 0.46 -0.65
C ALA A 2 -19.21 0.26 0.74
N THR A 3 -18.89 -0.99 1.09
CA THR A 3 -18.22 -1.32 2.34
C THR A 3 -16.73 -0.94 2.27
N ALA A 4 -16.06 -0.91 3.43
CA ALA A 4 -14.61 -0.68 3.46
C ALA A 4 -13.87 -1.73 2.62
N THR A 5 -14.27 -3.00 2.72
CA THR A 5 -13.68 -4.08 1.91
C THR A 5 -13.83 -3.81 0.42
N GLN A 6 -15.01 -3.40 -0.04
CA GLN A 6 -15.25 -3.12 -1.47
C GLN A 6 -14.39 -1.95 -1.97
N ILE A 7 -14.27 -0.88 -1.19
CA ILE A 7 -13.44 0.28 -1.55
C ILE A 7 -11.96 -0.14 -1.64
N VAL A 8 -11.47 -0.89 -0.68
CA VAL A 8 -10.07 -1.33 -0.66
C VAL A 8 -9.77 -2.34 -1.78
N GLN A 9 -10.71 -3.23 -2.10
CA GLN A 9 -10.56 -4.12 -3.26
C GLN A 9 -10.44 -3.34 -4.57
N GLN A 10 -11.19 -2.26 -4.73
CA GLN A 10 -11.04 -1.36 -5.89
C GLN A 10 -9.66 -0.71 -5.91
N ALA A 11 -9.13 -0.33 -4.75
CA ALA A 11 -7.79 0.25 -4.65
C ALA A 11 -6.71 -0.75 -5.07
N TYR A 12 -6.79 -2.00 -4.64
CA TYR A 12 -5.84 -3.03 -5.08
C TYR A 12 -5.96 -3.32 -6.58
N GLU A 13 -7.15 -3.31 -7.12
CA GLU A 13 -7.36 -3.46 -8.56
C GLU A 13 -6.69 -2.32 -9.34
N ALA A 14 -6.90 -1.08 -8.89
CA ALA A 14 -6.26 0.10 -9.49
C ALA A 14 -4.72 0.00 -9.40
N PHE A 15 -4.21 -0.44 -8.27
CA PHE A 15 -2.77 -0.65 -8.09
C PHE A 15 -2.23 -1.69 -9.08
N GLY A 16 -2.90 -2.83 -9.19
CA GLY A 16 -2.49 -3.91 -10.12
C GLY A 16 -2.49 -3.50 -11.58
N LYS A 17 -3.38 -2.57 -11.96
CA LYS A 17 -3.47 -2.01 -13.32
C LYS A 17 -2.64 -0.75 -13.52
N ASN A 18 -1.98 -0.27 -12.47
CA ASN A 18 -1.29 1.03 -12.46
C ASN A 18 -2.21 2.18 -12.89
N ASP A 19 -3.47 2.11 -12.46
CA ASP A 19 -4.49 3.12 -12.78
C ASP A 19 -4.55 4.16 -11.65
N MET A 20 -3.70 5.17 -11.74
CA MET A 20 -3.58 6.19 -10.69
C MET A 20 -4.74 7.19 -10.71
N GLU A 21 -5.43 7.35 -11.82
CA GLU A 21 -6.65 8.15 -11.86
C GLU A 21 -7.76 7.49 -11.01
N ALA A 22 -7.98 6.20 -11.20
CA ALA A 22 -8.93 5.44 -10.38
C ALA A 22 -8.50 5.41 -8.91
N MET A 23 -7.21 5.23 -8.63
CA MET A 23 -6.67 5.25 -7.27
C MET A 23 -6.96 6.58 -6.57
N GLY A 24 -6.73 7.70 -7.27
CA GLY A 24 -6.95 9.02 -6.71
C GLY A 24 -8.40 9.28 -6.29
N LYS A 25 -9.36 8.67 -6.99
CA LYS A 25 -10.79 8.79 -6.65
C LYS A 25 -11.17 8.06 -5.36
N LEU A 26 -10.33 7.15 -4.89
CA LEU A 26 -10.57 6.34 -3.69
C LEU A 26 -9.87 6.90 -2.45
N ILE A 27 -9.03 7.90 -2.60
CA ILE A 27 -8.24 8.49 -1.50
C ILE A 27 -8.80 9.87 -1.15
N ALA A 28 -8.98 10.14 0.14
CA ALA A 28 -9.40 11.45 0.60
C ALA A 28 -8.34 12.52 0.30
N GLU A 29 -8.76 13.76 0.09
CA GLU A 29 -7.84 14.87 -0.17
C GLU A 29 -6.85 15.06 0.97
N ASN A 30 -7.33 15.02 2.20
CA ASN A 30 -6.51 14.96 3.41
C ASN A 30 -6.51 13.51 3.88
N VAL A 31 -5.35 12.87 3.81
CA VAL A 31 -5.21 11.46 4.16
C VAL A 31 -4.03 11.29 5.11
N ASP A 32 -4.15 10.32 6.00
CA ASP A 32 -3.06 9.93 6.90
C ASP A 32 -2.44 8.64 6.35
N TRP A 33 -1.41 8.79 5.53
CA TRP A 33 -0.77 7.71 4.77
C TRP A 33 0.64 7.48 5.28
N GLU A 34 0.95 6.26 5.71
CA GLU A 34 2.28 5.95 6.18
C GLU A 34 2.72 4.54 5.80
N PHE A 35 3.87 4.43 5.15
CA PHE A 35 4.60 3.18 5.01
C PHE A 35 5.54 3.07 6.22
N VAL A 36 5.29 2.08 7.08
CA VAL A 36 6.09 1.83 8.28
C VAL A 36 7.16 0.80 7.93
N GLY A 37 8.41 1.24 7.85
CA GLY A 37 9.52 0.38 7.48
C GLY A 37 10.85 1.10 7.63
N HIS A 38 11.89 0.54 7.00
CA HIS A 38 13.24 1.06 7.11
C HIS A 38 13.34 2.47 6.49
N SER A 39 13.97 3.39 7.22
CA SER A 39 14.06 4.80 6.82
C SER A 39 14.84 5.04 5.51
N LYS A 40 15.71 4.10 5.12
CA LYS A 40 16.46 4.18 3.85
C LYS A 40 15.62 3.83 2.62
N LEU A 41 14.43 3.28 2.82
CA LEU A 41 13.53 2.98 1.71
C LEU A 41 12.86 4.28 1.25
N ALA A 42 13.02 4.62 -0.04
CA ALA A 42 12.62 5.92 -0.59
C ALA A 42 11.15 6.25 -0.37
N TYR A 43 10.28 5.23 -0.36
CA TYR A 43 8.84 5.44 -0.21
C TYR A 43 8.34 5.22 1.23
N SER A 44 9.23 5.05 2.22
CA SER A 44 8.81 4.97 3.62
C SER A 44 8.47 6.36 4.18
N GLY A 45 7.75 6.38 5.32
CA GLY A 45 7.40 7.61 6.03
C GLY A 45 5.96 8.05 5.79
N ARG A 46 5.69 9.28 6.25
CA ARG A 46 4.33 9.84 6.29
C ARG A 46 4.03 10.72 5.10
N ARG A 47 2.76 10.67 4.67
CA ARG A 47 2.20 11.54 3.62
C ARG A 47 0.83 12.01 4.07
N SER A 48 0.49 13.27 3.82
CA SER A 48 -0.68 13.91 4.42
C SER A 48 -1.74 14.35 3.41
N THR A 49 -1.46 14.23 2.13
CA THR A 49 -2.39 14.64 1.07
C THR A 49 -2.54 13.54 0.03
N ARG A 50 -3.64 13.59 -0.72
CA ARG A 50 -3.87 12.70 -1.86
C ARG A 50 -2.70 12.76 -2.84
N ALA A 51 -2.23 13.95 -3.17
CA ALA A 51 -1.12 14.12 -4.10
C ALA A 51 0.15 13.41 -3.60
N GLU A 52 0.46 13.53 -2.32
CA GLU A 52 1.60 12.86 -1.71
C GLU A 52 1.42 11.34 -1.66
N ALA A 53 0.20 10.86 -1.41
CA ALA A 53 -0.10 9.42 -1.46
C ALA A 53 0.05 8.87 -2.88
N LEU A 54 -0.38 9.62 -3.90
CA LEU A 54 -0.18 9.21 -5.29
C LEU A 54 1.30 9.21 -5.67
N GLN A 55 2.09 10.12 -5.12
CA GLN A 55 3.54 10.13 -5.30
C GLN A 55 4.18 8.86 -4.71
N PHE A 56 3.65 8.34 -3.61
CA PHE A 56 4.09 7.06 -3.05
C PHE A 56 4.02 5.95 -4.11
N PHE A 57 2.90 5.86 -4.82
CA PHE A 57 2.75 4.85 -5.88
C PHE A 57 3.67 5.08 -7.06
N ALA A 58 4.03 6.32 -7.35
CA ALA A 58 5.01 6.65 -8.39
C ALA A 58 6.44 6.29 -7.96
N ASP A 59 6.72 6.33 -6.67
CA ASP A 59 8.05 6.04 -6.12
C ASP A 59 8.32 4.54 -6.01
N VAL A 60 7.31 3.71 -5.76
CA VAL A 60 7.47 2.26 -5.58
C VAL A 60 8.22 1.61 -6.75
N PRO A 61 7.83 1.80 -8.02
CA PRO A 61 8.53 1.15 -9.14
C PRO A 61 9.96 1.64 -9.35
N LYS A 62 10.36 2.75 -8.75
CA LYS A 62 11.74 3.23 -8.81
C LYS A 62 12.68 2.40 -7.93
N SER A 63 12.13 1.72 -6.93
CA SER A 63 12.88 0.93 -5.95
C SER A 63 12.62 -0.57 -6.08
N ASP A 64 11.48 -0.97 -6.64
CA ASP A 64 10.99 -2.34 -6.62
C ASP A 64 10.51 -2.81 -7.99
N VAL A 65 10.81 -4.09 -8.28
CA VAL A 65 10.09 -4.86 -9.29
C VAL A 65 9.26 -5.88 -8.55
N ILE A 66 7.95 -5.70 -8.56
CA ILE A 66 7.01 -6.59 -7.86
C ILE A 66 6.61 -7.71 -8.82
N HIS A 67 7.01 -8.96 -8.48
CA HIS A 67 6.68 -10.15 -9.29
C HIS A 67 5.31 -10.70 -8.94
N ALA A 68 4.95 -10.63 -7.65
CA ALA A 68 3.64 -11.04 -7.15
C ALA A 68 3.27 -10.19 -5.94
N PHE A 69 2.01 -9.80 -5.87
CA PHE A 69 1.47 -9.02 -4.77
C PHE A 69 0.07 -9.56 -4.46
N GLU A 70 -0.08 -10.21 -3.30
CA GLU A 70 -1.28 -10.97 -2.98
C GLU A 70 -1.92 -10.51 -1.69
N PRO A 71 -2.95 -9.65 -1.75
CA PRO A 71 -3.85 -9.46 -0.62
C PRO A 71 -4.60 -10.78 -0.37
N ARG A 72 -4.52 -11.32 0.84
CA ARG A 72 -5.02 -12.67 1.13
C ARG A 72 -6.22 -12.71 2.06
N GLU A 73 -6.21 -11.92 3.13
CA GLU A 73 -7.29 -11.88 4.10
C GLU A 73 -7.75 -10.45 4.33
N PHE A 74 -9.06 -10.25 4.36
CA PHE A 74 -9.70 -8.96 4.58
C PHE A 74 -10.53 -9.05 5.86
N ILE A 75 -10.16 -8.29 6.87
CA ILE A 75 -10.79 -8.31 8.20
C ILE A 75 -11.41 -6.95 8.45
N GLU A 76 -12.73 -6.86 8.27
CA GLU A 76 -13.47 -5.60 8.38
C GLU A 76 -14.09 -5.43 9.76
N ALA A 77 -13.97 -4.21 10.30
CA ALA A 77 -14.58 -3.81 11.55
C ALA A 77 -15.08 -2.36 11.41
N GLY A 78 -16.33 -2.21 11.01
CA GLY A 78 -16.94 -0.89 10.76
C GLY A 78 -16.22 -0.16 9.61
N GLU A 79 -15.67 1.01 9.91
CA GLU A 79 -14.91 1.81 8.92
C GLU A 79 -13.46 1.35 8.78
N HIS A 80 -13.03 0.38 9.57
CA HIS A 80 -11.64 -0.11 9.58
C HIS A 80 -11.53 -1.43 8.86
N LEU A 81 -10.42 -1.60 8.17
CA LEU A 81 -10.11 -2.83 7.46
C LEU A 81 -8.64 -3.18 7.63
N THR A 82 -8.36 -4.40 8.05
CA THR A 82 -7.01 -4.95 8.06
C THR A 82 -6.90 -5.96 6.93
N VAL A 83 -5.84 -5.84 6.14
CA VAL A 83 -5.55 -6.78 5.05
C VAL A 83 -4.22 -7.46 5.35
N LEU A 84 -4.21 -8.78 5.33
CA LEU A 84 -3.00 -9.59 5.44
C LEU A 84 -2.64 -10.08 4.04
N GLY A 85 -1.38 -9.95 3.67
CA GLY A 85 -0.94 -10.28 2.33
C GLY A 85 0.50 -10.76 2.25
N TRP A 86 0.97 -10.92 1.03
CA TRP A 86 2.28 -11.45 0.72
C TRP A 86 2.79 -10.85 -0.59
N GLU A 87 4.11 -10.72 -0.71
CA GLU A 87 4.75 -10.25 -1.93
C GLU A 87 6.00 -11.02 -2.27
N ASP A 88 6.34 -10.99 -3.56
CA ASP A 88 7.60 -11.47 -4.12
C ASP A 88 8.16 -10.33 -4.97
N THR A 89 9.29 -9.78 -4.56
CA THR A 89 9.80 -8.52 -5.09
C THR A 89 11.31 -8.58 -5.28
N THR A 90 11.82 -7.90 -6.32
CA THR A 90 13.26 -7.64 -6.48
C THR A 90 13.54 -6.20 -6.09
N ALA A 91 14.46 -5.99 -5.17
CA ALA A 91 14.95 -4.67 -4.79
C ALA A 91 15.95 -4.18 -5.84
N LEU A 92 15.68 -3.03 -6.46
CA LEU A 92 16.51 -2.53 -7.56
C LEU A 92 17.88 -2.04 -7.10
N ASP A 93 18.00 -1.56 -5.86
CA ASP A 93 19.26 -1.06 -5.31
C ASP A 93 20.29 -2.17 -5.08
N THR A 94 19.84 -3.37 -4.70
CA THR A 94 20.72 -4.52 -4.45
C THR A 94 20.66 -5.59 -5.54
N GLY A 95 19.62 -5.58 -6.36
CA GLY A 95 19.33 -6.62 -7.34
C GLY A 95 18.84 -7.93 -6.73
N LYS A 96 18.58 -7.97 -5.43
CA LYS A 96 18.18 -9.19 -4.73
C LYS A 96 16.66 -9.34 -4.69
N ARG A 97 16.23 -10.59 -4.84
CA ARG A 97 14.83 -10.98 -4.75
C ARG A 97 14.51 -11.47 -3.33
N PHE A 98 13.38 -11.04 -2.82
CA PHE A 98 12.92 -11.44 -1.49
C PHE A 98 11.41 -11.69 -1.50
N GLN A 99 10.95 -12.44 -0.50
CA GLN A 99 9.53 -12.70 -0.25
C GLN A 99 9.22 -12.25 1.16
N SER A 100 8.03 -11.67 1.36
CA SER A 100 7.63 -11.15 2.67
C SER A 100 6.13 -11.13 2.81
N GLU A 101 5.66 -11.40 4.03
CA GLU A 101 4.30 -11.08 4.42
C GLU A 101 4.21 -9.59 4.76
N TRP A 102 3.02 -9.02 4.59
CA TRP A 102 2.74 -7.64 4.95
C TRP A 102 1.33 -7.51 5.51
N SER A 103 1.08 -6.43 6.22
CA SER A 103 -0.28 -6.06 6.63
C SER A 103 -0.55 -4.60 6.32
N HIS A 104 -1.76 -4.34 5.84
CA HIS A 104 -2.26 -2.99 5.60
C HIS A 104 -3.44 -2.72 6.51
N VAL A 105 -3.46 -1.55 7.15
CA VAL A 105 -4.58 -1.12 7.97
C VAL A 105 -5.17 0.14 7.35
N PHE A 106 -6.46 0.06 7.03
CA PHE A 106 -7.20 1.14 6.37
C PHE A 106 -8.28 1.69 7.28
N THR A 107 -8.56 2.98 7.15
CA THR A 107 -9.82 3.59 7.59
C THR A 107 -10.50 4.16 6.36
N VAL A 108 -11.77 3.83 6.18
CA VAL A 108 -12.59 4.27 5.03
C VAL A 108 -13.80 5.01 5.56
N LYS A 109 -13.99 6.26 5.13
CA LYS A 109 -15.14 7.10 5.49
C LYS A 109 -15.73 7.70 4.22
N ASP A 110 -17.05 7.63 4.10
CA ASP A 110 -17.78 8.20 2.96
C ASP A 110 -17.23 7.75 1.61
N GLY A 111 -16.84 6.47 1.52
CA GLY A 111 -16.33 5.87 0.30
C GLY A 111 -14.88 6.23 -0.04
N LEU A 112 -14.15 6.87 0.88
CA LEU A 112 -12.77 7.31 0.66
C LEU A 112 -11.84 6.76 1.73
N VAL A 113 -10.63 6.37 1.32
CA VAL A 113 -9.57 6.00 2.25
C VAL A 113 -9.06 7.28 2.93
N THR A 114 -9.26 7.37 4.25
CA THR A 114 -8.79 8.51 5.06
C THR A 114 -7.52 8.20 5.82
N ARG A 115 -7.19 6.92 5.96
CA ARG A 115 -5.98 6.48 6.64
C ARG A 115 -5.50 5.17 6.04
N TRP A 116 -4.18 5.05 5.88
CA TRP A 116 -3.50 3.82 5.50
C TRP A 116 -2.22 3.68 6.29
N ARG A 117 -1.98 2.47 6.81
CA ARG A 117 -0.68 2.05 7.37
C ARG A 117 -0.26 0.78 6.68
N GLY A 118 0.93 0.80 6.11
CA GLY A 118 1.53 -0.41 5.56
C GLY A 118 2.66 -0.88 6.46
N PHE A 119 2.55 -2.10 6.98
CA PHE A 119 3.57 -2.73 7.82
C PHE A 119 4.24 -3.83 7.04
N TYR A 120 5.53 -3.68 6.80
CA TYR A 120 6.32 -4.61 5.98
C TYR A 120 7.52 -5.10 6.76
N ASN A 121 7.90 -6.35 6.48
CA ASN A 121 9.16 -6.87 6.99
C ASN A 121 10.31 -6.37 6.10
N THR A 122 10.73 -5.13 6.30
CA THR A 122 11.82 -4.55 5.50
C THR A 122 13.17 -5.18 5.79
N ALA A 123 13.31 -5.92 6.89
CA ALA A 123 14.49 -6.74 7.15
C ALA A 123 14.68 -7.81 6.08
N ALA A 124 13.57 -8.43 5.61
CA ALA A 124 13.65 -9.43 4.53
C ALA A 124 14.29 -8.83 3.27
N ARG A 125 13.97 -7.57 2.95
CA ARG A 125 14.55 -6.83 1.82
C ARG A 125 16.04 -6.56 2.05
N HIS A 126 16.41 -6.02 3.20
CA HIS A 126 17.76 -5.56 3.49
C HIS A 126 18.74 -6.69 3.81
N GLU A 127 18.23 -7.83 4.26
CA GLU A 127 19.03 -9.02 4.57
C GLU A 127 19.09 -10.03 3.43
N ALA A 128 18.37 -9.79 2.36
CA ALA A 128 18.34 -10.68 1.20
C ALA A 128 19.69 -10.82 0.50
#